data_adbe590344f575f63a6e581364d1a04d
#
_entry.id   adbe590344f575f63a6e581364d1a04d
#
_cell.length_a   1.000
_cell.length_b   1.000
_cell.length_c   1.000
_cell.angle_alpha   90.00
_cell.angle_beta   90.00
_cell.angle_gamma   90.00
#
_symmetry.space_group_name_H-M   'P 1'
#
loop_
_entity.id
_entity.type
_entity.pdbx_description
1 polymer ?
#
loop_
_entity_poly.entity_id
_entity_poly.type
_entity_poly.pdbx_seq_one_letter_code
_entity_poly.pdbx_strand_id
1 'polypeptide(L)'
;MADKDIMDLNLDLGQFADQDNTDNADTNTGLPLAFQSNVESIIKVVGVGGGGGNAVNHMYNTGIHDVTFAVCNTDKKALNDSPVPYKLQLGEGLGAGNRPEKARKAAEESIPQIRAMFDDGTKMVFITAGMGGGTGTGAAPIIARVAREMNILTVGIVTIPFKWEGKAKIDQALDGVDEINKHVDALLVVNNQRLYEIYQGKTMSEAFAISDNTLCNAAKSISEIITMHGKVGLDYQDVKTVLTDGGVAIMSTGLGQGEGRVAQAIEQALNSPLLNNNDVYKSKKILLHIVEPGPDGDQPLMVDEIADINEFMGKMEDGNLETKWGMSYDPSLKDQVKITILASGFGLSDINSEEMNQRIAEKNEAELRIEEEKRARREGIYGSDTKGGYIHKQINYYIFKDQDLDNDNLISSVVSVPTYKRKKSQLEQLENISNGITTNNVEA
;
A
#
# COMPACT_ATOMS: atom_id res chain seq x y z
N MET A 1 48.14 -44.44 35.89
CA MET A 1 49.28 -44.10 35.04
C MET A 1 48.68 -43.40 33.84
N ALA A 2 48.83 -42.28 33.67
CA ALA A 2 49.51 -40.98 33.64
C ALA A 2 48.60 -40.13 32.75
N ASP A 3 48.00 -39.10 33.19
CA ASP A 3 48.46 -37.70 33.43
C ASP A 3 48.98 -36.95 32.21
N LYS A 4 48.39 -35.75 32.08
CA LYS A 4 48.96 -34.50 31.48
C LYS A 4 48.44 -34.15 30.10
N ASP A 5 48.09 -32.94 29.76
CA ASP A 5 48.17 -31.61 30.41
C ASP A 5 47.12 -30.68 29.73
N ILE A 6 46.44 -29.94 30.57
CA ILE A 6 45.62 -28.77 30.15
C ILE A 6 46.58 -27.58 30.20
N MET A 7 46.72 -26.90 29.09
CA MET A 7 47.39 -25.57 29.07
C MET A 7 46.33 -24.47 29.13
N ASP A 8 46.28 -23.81 30.29
CA ASP A 8 45.66 -22.50 30.50
C ASP A 8 46.38 -21.43 29.67
N LEU A 9 45.62 -20.68 28.91
CA LEU A 9 46.04 -19.41 28.33
C LEU A 9 45.23 -18.29 28.98
N ASN A 10 45.76 -17.80 30.09
CA ASN A 10 45.46 -16.47 30.65
C ASN A 10 45.97 -15.42 29.69
N LEU A 11 45.09 -14.63 29.10
CA LEU A 11 45.42 -13.38 28.42
C LEU A 11 45.11 -12.22 29.37
N ASP A 12 46.25 -11.64 29.86
CA ASP A 12 46.32 -10.46 30.70
C ASP A 12 45.90 -9.21 29.91
N LEU A 13 44.80 -8.59 30.33
CA LEU A 13 44.32 -7.30 29.83
C LEU A 13 44.79 -6.20 30.77
N GLY A 14 46.03 -5.78 30.63
CA GLY A 14 46.54 -4.64 31.35
C GLY A 14 47.38 -3.71 30.46
N GLN A 15 46.96 -2.45 30.45
CA GLN A 15 47.73 -1.26 30.12
C GLN A 15 48.02 -0.96 28.63
N PHE A 16 47.34 0.01 28.09
CA PHE A 16 47.94 1.13 27.35
C PHE A 16 47.14 2.40 27.59
N ALA A 17 47.74 3.28 28.41
CA ALA A 17 47.37 4.68 28.50
C ALA A 17 48.34 5.51 27.62
N ASP A 18 47.77 6.53 27.01
CA ASP A 18 48.33 7.78 26.49
C ASP A 18 49.69 7.78 25.79
N GLN A 19 49.67 8.21 24.54
CA GLN A 19 50.56 9.28 24.05
C GLN A 19 50.01 9.94 22.76
N ASP A 20 49.83 11.25 22.86
CA ASP A 20 49.69 12.21 21.77
C ASP A 20 50.78 12.06 20.74
N ASN A 21 50.46 12.07 19.44
CA ASN A 21 51.21 12.89 18.48
C ASN A 21 50.43 13.12 17.17
N THR A 22 50.43 14.39 16.80
CA THR A 22 50.04 14.97 15.52
C THR A 22 50.89 14.45 14.37
N ASP A 23 50.30 14.16 13.21
CA ASP A 23 50.55 14.70 11.87
C ASP A 23 50.11 13.78 10.72
N ASN A 24 49.31 14.38 9.85
CA ASN A 24 49.16 14.20 8.40
C ASN A 24 49.36 12.83 7.71
N ALA A 25 48.35 12.34 7.05
CA ALA A 25 48.28 12.18 5.59
C ALA A 25 47.22 11.14 5.18
N ASP A 26 46.47 11.50 4.17
CA ASP A 26 45.54 10.70 3.37
C ASP A 26 45.88 9.21 3.26
N THR A 27 44.99 8.35 3.74
CA THR A 27 44.75 7.03 3.14
C THR A 27 43.33 6.62 3.41
N ASN A 28 42.61 6.48 2.34
CA ASN A 28 41.29 5.86 2.21
C ASN A 28 41.36 4.41 2.71
N THR A 29 41.19 4.21 4.00
CA THR A 29 40.99 2.88 4.60
C THR A 29 39.53 2.79 5.03
N GLY A 30 38.75 2.02 4.25
CA GLY A 30 37.41 1.67 4.59
C GLY A 30 37.33 1.19 6.04
N LEU A 31 36.55 1.92 6.85
CA LEU A 31 36.24 1.50 8.21
C LEU A 31 35.60 0.09 8.15
N PRO A 32 36.03 -0.82 9.04
CA PRO A 32 35.42 -2.14 9.12
C PRO A 32 33.94 -1.97 9.43
N LEU A 33 33.10 -2.63 8.66
CA LEU A 33 31.63 -2.72 8.83
C LEU A 33 31.18 -3.28 10.20
N ALA A 34 32.10 -3.49 11.14
CA ALA A 34 31.84 -4.14 12.43
C ALA A 34 31.25 -3.22 13.53
N PHE A 35 30.98 -1.93 13.24
CA PHE A 35 30.44 -0.98 14.25
C PHE A 35 29.10 -0.35 13.89
N GLN A 36 28.24 -1.02 13.15
CA GLN A 36 26.86 -0.60 12.95
C GLN A 36 25.87 -1.59 13.53
N SER A 37 26.00 -1.93 14.80
CA SER A 37 25.04 -2.79 15.52
C SER A 37 23.89 -2.01 16.18
N ASN A 38 23.54 -0.83 15.67
CA ASN A 38 22.31 -0.11 15.99
C ASN A 38 21.70 0.46 14.71
N VAL A 39 21.52 -0.37 13.68
CA VAL A 39 20.62 0.00 12.59
C VAL A 39 19.20 -0.19 13.14
N GLU A 40 18.60 0.93 13.58
CA GLU A 40 17.16 0.96 13.80
C GLU A 40 16.49 0.39 12.55
N SER A 41 15.52 -0.51 12.74
CA SER A 41 14.81 -1.14 11.61
C SER A 41 14.30 -0.09 10.62
N ILE A 42 14.50 -0.33 9.34
CA ILE A 42 13.98 0.53 8.27
C ILE A 42 12.46 0.39 8.09
N ILE A 43 11.84 -0.57 8.79
CA ILE A 43 10.41 -0.90 8.70
C ILE A 43 9.71 -0.43 9.99
N LYS A 44 8.63 0.30 9.83
CA LYS A 44 7.78 0.76 10.93
C LYS A 44 6.35 0.25 10.77
N VAL A 45 5.74 -0.14 11.86
CA VAL A 45 4.31 -0.50 11.92
C VAL A 45 3.57 0.53 12.77
N VAL A 46 2.59 1.18 12.18
CA VAL A 46 1.80 2.24 12.83
C VAL A 46 0.35 1.81 12.98
N GLY A 47 -0.10 1.64 14.22
CA GLY A 47 -1.49 1.34 14.54
C GLY A 47 -2.31 2.61 14.72
N VAL A 48 -3.40 2.77 13.96
CA VAL A 48 -4.22 3.97 13.98
C VAL A 48 -5.62 3.67 14.52
N GLY A 49 -5.98 4.35 15.60
CA GLY A 49 -7.25 4.15 16.30
C GLY A 49 -7.30 2.87 17.13
N GLY A 50 -8.49 2.48 17.58
CA GLY A 50 -8.66 1.30 18.46
C GLY A 50 -8.28 -0.01 17.78
N GLY A 51 -8.85 -0.30 16.60
CA GLY A 51 -8.58 -1.55 15.88
C GLY A 51 -7.11 -1.66 15.45
N GLY A 52 -6.55 -0.62 14.83
CA GLY A 52 -5.14 -0.62 14.46
C GLY A 52 -4.20 -0.69 15.67
N GLY A 53 -4.53 0.00 16.76
CA GLY A 53 -3.79 -0.08 18.02
C GLY A 53 -3.79 -1.49 18.63
N ASN A 54 -4.92 -2.19 18.61
CA ASN A 54 -5.01 -3.57 19.10
C ASN A 54 -4.15 -4.52 18.26
N ALA A 55 -4.20 -4.40 16.94
CA ALA A 55 -3.37 -5.19 16.04
C ALA A 55 -1.88 -4.96 16.31
N VAL A 56 -1.44 -3.70 16.47
CA VAL A 56 -0.03 -3.40 16.77
C VAL A 56 0.36 -3.85 18.19
N ASN A 57 -0.51 -3.72 19.17
CA ASN A 57 -0.26 -4.29 20.50
C ASN A 57 -0.04 -5.81 20.44
N HIS A 58 -0.85 -6.49 19.62
CA HIS A 58 -0.70 -7.92 19.41
C HIS A 58 0.64 -8.25 18.71
N MET A 59 1.00 -7.53 17.65
CA MET A 59 2.28 -7.67 16.95
C MET A 59 3.48 -7.46 17.87
N TYR A 60 3.41 -6.43 18.71
CA TYR A 60 4.45 -6.10 19.69
C TYR A 60 4.63 -7.23 20.73
N ASN A 61 3.52 -7.75 21.26
CA ASN A 61 3.54 -8.86 22.22
C ASN A 61 3.98 -10.19 21.61
N THR A 62 3.72 -10.42 20.33
CA THR A 62 4.15 -11.62 19.59
C THR A 62 5.64 -11.57 19.27
N GLY A 63 6.27 -10.39 19.34
CA GLY A 63 7.71 -10.23 19.14
C GLY A 63 8.12 -10.35 17.68
N ILE A 64 7.51 -9.57 16.78
CA ILE A 64 8.01 -9.46 15.41
C ILE A 64 9.35 -8.73 15.45
N HIS A 65 10.37 -9.36 14.87
CA HIS A 65 11.73 -8.81 14.82
C HIS A 65 11.91 -7.84 13.64
N ASP A 66 12.95 -7.02 13.73
CA ASP A 66 13.39 -6.11 12.66
C ASP A 66 12.33 -5.08 12.21
N VAL A 67 11.40 -4.72 13.11
CA VAL A 67 10.42 -3.66 12.91
C VAL A 67 10.33 -2.75 14.14
N THR A 68 10.02 -1.47 13.93
CA THR A 68 9.66 -0.54 14.99
C THR A 68 8.16 -0.35 15.04
N PHE A 69 7.62 -0.05 16.22
CA PHE A 69 6.18 0.07 16.44
C PHE A 69 5.80 1.45 16.95
N ALA A 70 4.66 1.96 16.43
CA ALA A 70 4.03 3.18 16.91
C ALA A 70 2.52 3.01 16.98
N VAL A 71 1.86 3.71 17.89
CA VAL A 71 0.40 3.79 17.96
C VAL A 71 -0.06 5.24 17.96
N CYS A 72 -1.05 5.54 17.12
CA CYS A 72 -1.66 6.85 16.97
C CYS A 72 -3.15 6.76 17.32
N ASN A 73 -3.63 7.60 18.25
CA ASN A 73 -5.04 7.58 18.61
C ASN A 73 -5.53 8.96 19.05
N THR A 74 -6.82 9.22 18.84
CA THR A 74 -7.52 10.39 19.43
C THR A 74 -7.97 10.13 20.86
N ASP A 75 -7.87 8.90 21.38
CA ASP A 75 -8.21 8.50 22.75
C ASP A 75 -6.93 8.30 23.56
N LYS A 76 -6.72 9.19 24.54
CA LYS A 76 -5.56 9.15 25.44
C LYS A 76 -5.53 7.91 26.32
N LYS A 77 -6.69 7.40 26.75
CA LYS A 77 -6.76 6.19 27.59
C LYS A 77 -6.26 4.98 26.81
N ALA A 78 -6.76 4.78 25.57
CA ALA A 78 -6.31 3.68 24.72
C ALA A 78 -4.80 3.74 24.43
N LEU A 79 -4.22 4.94 24.30
CA LEU A 79 -2.77 5.10 24.18
C LEU A 79 -2.02 4.70 25.45
N ASN A 80 -2.52 5.09 26.62
CA ASN A 80 -1.88 4.76 27.89
C ASN A 80 -1.86 3.25 28.17
N ASP A 81 -2.94 2.57 27.79
CA ASP A 81 -3.11 1.12 27.99
C ASP A 81 -2.27 0.28 26.99
N SER A 82 -1.74 0.87 25.94
CA SER A 82 -0.90 0.20 24.93
C SER A 82 0.49 -0.13 25.52
N PRO A 83 1.05 -1.34 25.28
CA PRO A 83 2.43 -1.69 25.63
C PRO A 83 3.48 -1.07 24.70
N VAL A 84 3.07 -0.56 23.53
CA VAL A 84 3.96 0.00 22.50
C VAL A 84 4.63 1.27 23.02
N PRO A 85 5.97 1.39 22.90
CA PRO A 85 6.69 2.52 23.49
C PRO A 85 6.40 3.86 22.80
N TYR A 86 6.28 3.89 21.49
CA TYR A 86 6.00 5.12 20.76
C TYR A 86 4.49 5.36 20.63
N LYS A 87 4.02 6.45 21.23
CA LYS A 87 2.59 6.79 21.30
C LYS A 87 2.38 8.23 20.83
N LEU A 88 1.54 8.39 19.82
CA LEU A 88 1.17 9.71 19.32
C LEU A 88 -0.31 9.99 19.58
N GLN A 89 -0.58 10.96 20.42
CA GLN A 89 -1.92 11.46 20.65
C GLN A 89 -2.31 12.44 19.55
N LEU A 90 -3.46 12.20 18.92
CA LEU A 90 -4.05 13.08 17.91
C LEU A 90 -5.13 13.95 18.58
N GLY A 91 -4.94 15.26 18.52
CA GLY A 91 -5.87 16.23 19.11
C GLY A 91 -5.93 16.16 20.65
N GLU A 92 -7.11 16.45 21.23
CA GLU A 92 -7.30 16.64 22.67
C GLU A 92 -7.29 15.37 23.53
N GLY A 93 -7.29 14.18 22.93
CA GLY A 93 -7.27 12.91 23.66
C GLY A 93 -8.64 12.40 24.14
N LEU A 94 -9.74 13.01 23.72
CA LEU A 94 -11.11 12.68 24.12
C LEU A 94 -11.83 11.69 23.19
N GLY A 95 -11.13 11.15 22.20
CA GLY A 95 -11.68 10.28 21.18
C GLY A 95 -12.41 11.04 20.07
N ALA A 96 -12.63 10.35 18.93
CA ALA A 96 -13.32 10.91 17.76
C ALA A 96 -14.85 10.78 17.83
N GLY A 97 -15.41 9.97 18.73
CA GLY A 97 -16.86 9.75 18.88
C GLY A 97 -17.49 9.18 17.61
N ASN A 98 -16.82 8.24 16.94
CA ASN A 98 -17.22 7.61 15.67
C ASN A 98 -17.42 8.61 14.51
N ARG A 99 -16.70 9.74 14.51
CA ARG A 99 -16.77 10.79 13.48
C ARG A 99 -15.42 10.89 12.78
N PRO A 100 -15.27 10.38 11.54
CA PRO A 100 -14.01 10.43 10.79
C PRO A 100 -13.48 11.85 10.57
N GLU A 101 -14.38 12.83 10.33
CA GLU A 101 -13.98 14.21 10.08
C GLU A 101 -13.27 14.84 11.30
N LYS A 102 -13.71 14.48 12.52
CA LYS A 102 -13.07 14.94 13.76
C LYS A 102 -11.66 14.38 13.88
N ALA A 103 -11.50 13.08 13.58
CA ALA A 103 -10.20 12.43 13.62
C ALA A 103 -9.27 12.92 12.49
N ARG A 104 -9.81 13.16 11.29
CA ARG A 104 -9.09 13.75 10.16
C ARG A 104 -8.51 15.11 10.54
N LYS A 105 -9.33 16.00 11.09
CA LYS A 105 -8.89 17.31 11.55
C LYS A 105 -7.81 17.21 12.63
N ALA A 106 -7.98 16.32 13.62
CA ALA A 106 -6.98 16.09 14.66
C ALA A 106 -5.64 15.59 14.09
N ALA A 107 -5.67 14.72 13.08
CA ALA A 107 -4.48 14.25 12.39
C ALA A 107 -3.83 15.37 11.54
N GLU A 108 -4.61 16.21 10.86
CA GLU A 108 -4.11 17.37 10.11
C GLU A 108 -3.40 18.38 11.03
N GLU A 109 -3.96 18.64 12.21
CA GLU A 109 -3.34 19.50 13.24
C GLU A 109 -2.05 18.88 13.81
N SER A 110 -1.89 17.56 13.72
CA SER A 110 -0.76 16.80 14.25
C SER A 110 0.31 16.46 13.17
N ILE A 111 0.22 17.01 11.95
CA ILE A 111 1.18 16.71 10.86
C ILE A 111 2.65 16.90 11.28
N PRO A 112 3.05 17.95 12.01
CA PRO A 112 4.45 18.09 12.45
C PRO A 112 4.92 16.91 13.30
N GLN A 113 4.08 16.40 14.21
CA GLN A 113 4.39 15.27 15.07
C GLN A 113 4.41 13.96 14.28
N ILE A 114 3.52 13.80 13.29
CA ILE A 114 3.51 12.64 12.39
C ILE A 114 4.80 12.62 11.56
N ARG A 115 5.26 13.76 11.04
CA ARG A 115 6.55 13.85 10.33
C ARG A 115 7.72 13.48 11.23
N ALA A 116 7.74 13.99 12.47
CA ALA A 116 8.77 13.65 13.44
C ALA A 116 8.80 12.14 13.78
N MET A 117 7.64 11.47 13.79
CA MET A 117 7.56 10.02 13.99
C MET A 117 8.27 9.23 12.89
N PHE A 118 8.31 9.75 11.67
CA PHE A 118 8.93 9.10 10.51
C PHE A 118 10.36 9.57 10.22
N ASP A 119 10.86 10.59 10.95
CA ASP A 119 12.21 11.15 10.76
C ASP A 119 13.27 10.39 11.57
N ASP A 120 13.21 9.07 11.55
CA ASP A 120 14.10 8.16 12.27
C ASP A 120 14.80 7.14 11.35
N GLY A 121 14.83 7.42 10.05
CA GLY A 121 15.42 6.51 9.07
C GLY A 121 14.44 5.50 8.47
N THR A 122 13.16 5.53 8.85
CA THR A 122 12.10 4.68 8.28
C THR A 122 12.08 4.79 6.75
N LYS A 123 12.10 3.64 6.05
CA LYS A 123 11.99 3.53 4.58
C LYS A 123 10.69 2.88 4.15
N MET A 124 10.07 2.09 5.02
CA MET A 124 8.81 1.42 4.78
C MET A 124 7.91 1.55 6.00
N VAL A 125 6.63 1.79 5.78
CA VAL A 125 5.64 1.81 6.84
C VAL A 125 4.43 0.96 6.52
N PHE A 126 4.02 0.15 7.48
CA PHE A 126 2.70 -0.48 7.52
C PHE A 126 1.77 0.38 8.36
N ILE A 127 0.68 0.84 7.76
CA ILE A 127 -0.37 1.59 8.46
C ILE A 127 -1.55 0.65 8.64
N THR A 128 -1.79 0.23 9.88
CA THR A 128 -2.91 -0.65 10.21
C THR A 128 -4.03 0.13 10.88
N ALA A 129 -5.26 -0.09 10.39
CA ALA A 129 -6.44 0.58 10.91
C ALA A 129 -7.71 -0.27 10.73
N GLY A 130 -8.61 -0.23 11.71
CA GLY A 130 -9.98 -0.70 11.53
C GLY A 130 -10.84 0.39 10.90
N MET A 131 -11.34 0.14 9.69
CA MET A 131 -12.24 1.05 8.99
C MET A 131 -13.67 0.96 9.53
N GLY A 132 -14.44 2.03 9.40
CA GLY A 132 -15.80 2.13 9.94
C GLY A 132 -15.87 2.75 11.35
N GLY A 133 -14.73 3.01 11.99
CA GLY A 133 -14.63 3.79 13.22
C GLY A 133 -14.27 5.26 12.94
N GLY A 134 -14.19 6.10 13.97
CA GLY A 134 -13.81 7.51 13.81
C GLY A 134 -12.32 7.67 13.51
N THR A 135 -11.44 7.18 14.41
CA THR A 135 -10.00 7.46 14.34
C THR A 135 -9.33 6.73 13.17
N GLY A 136 -9.56 5.41 13.03
CA GLY A 136 -8.96 4.64 11.93
C GLY A 136 -9.34 5.20 10.56
N THR A 137 -10.64 5.41 10.33
CA THR A 137 -11.17 5.90 9.05
C THR A 137 -10.70 7.31 8.71
N GLY A 138 -10.63 8.21 9.72
CA GLY A 138 -10.32 9.62 9.47
C GLY A 138 -8.83 9.95 9.50
N ALA A 139 -8.06 9.35 10.42
CA ALA A 139 -6.66 9.70 10.63
C ALA A 139 -5.67 8.87 9.79
N ALA A 140 -5.98 7.58 9.52
CA ALA A 140 -5.06 6.73 8.76
C ALA A 140 -4.73 7.26 7.37
N PRO A 141 -5.69 7.81 6.57
CA PRO A 141 -5.36 8.41 5.29
C PRO A 141 -4.40 9.60 5.39
N ILE A 142 -4.51 10.42 6.45
CA ILE A 142 -3.62 11.56 6.68
C ILE A 142 -2.21 11.11 7.02
N ILE A 143 -2.08 10.11 7.89
CA ILE A 143 -0.78 9.52 8.26
C ILE A 143 -0.13 8.88 7.02
N ALA A 144 -0.91 8.16 6.20
CA ALA A 144 -0.44 7.56 4.95
C ALA A 144 0.07 8.63 3.97
N ARG A 145 -0.69 9.71 3.79
CA ARG A 145 -0.29 10.83 2.93
C ARG A 145 1.05 11.42 3.38
N VAL A 146 1.21 11.68 4.69
CA VAL A 146 2.46 12.23 5.23
C VAL A 146 3.64 11.31 4.99
N ALA A 147 3.49 10.00 5.22
CA ALA A 147 4.53 9.01 4.96
C ALA A 147 4.94 8.98 3.48
N ARG A 148 3.96 8.98 2.57
CA ARG A 148 4.21 8.99 1.12
C ARG A 148 4.86 10.29 0.65
N GLU A 149 4.47 11.45 1.20
CA GLU A 149 5.14 12.75 0.95
C GLU A 149 6.63 12.74 1.40
N MET A 150 6.98 11.92 2.38
CA MET A 150 8.35 11.71 2.83
C MET A 150 9.11 10.64 2.03
N ASN A 151 8.54 10.13 0.92
CA ASN A 151 9.10 9.07 0.08
C ASN A 151 9.31 7.74 0.81
N ILE A 152 8.47 7.45 1.82
CA ILE A 152 8.44 6.18 2.53
C ILE A 152 7.48 5.25 1.81
N LEU A 153 7.91 4.01 1.50
CA LEU A 153 7.03 2.99 0.94
C LEU A 153 5.88 2.73 1.92
N THR A 154 4.67 3.11 1.53
CA THR A 154 3.52 3.13 2.42
C THR A 154 2.54 2.02 2.06
N VAL A 155 2.36 1.07 2.96
CA VAL A 155 1.44 -0.06 2.81
C VAL A 155 0.32 0.05 3.83
N GLY A 156 -0.91 0.14 3.35
CA GLY A 156 -2.10 0.06 4.20
C GLY A 156 -2.50 -1.39 4.46
N ILE A 157 -2.76 -1.76 5.71
CA ILE A 157 -3.33 -3.05 6.08
C ILE A 157 -4.57 -2.77 6.93
N VAL A 158 -5.75 -2.83 6.32
CA VAL A 158 -6.97 -2.37 6.96
C VAL A 158 -8.02 -3.46 7.08
N THR A 159 -8.85 -3.36 8.11
CA THR A 159 -10.00 -4.27 8.26
C THR A 159 -11.30 -3.53 7.96
N ILE A 160 -12.26 -4.23 7.33
CA ILE A 160 -13.63 -3.77 7.19
C ILE A 160 -14.56 -4.54 8.14
N PRO A 161 -15.63 -3.88 8.66
CA PRO A 161 -16.43 -4.42 9.75
C PRO A 161 -17.25 -5.66 9.37
N PHE A 162 -17.77 -6.34 10.40
CA PHE A 162 -18.73 -7.42 10.24
C PHE A 162 -20.09 -6.89 9.77
N LYS A 163 -20.89 -7.74 9.09
CA LYS A 163 -22.26 -7.37 8.62
C LYS A 163 -23.17 -6.90 9.75
N TRP A 164 -23.09 -7.52 10.92
CA TRP A 164 -23.90 -7.17 12.08
C TRP A 164 -23.61 -5.80 12.70
N GLU A 165 -22.45 -5.20 12.38
CA GLU A 165 -22.10 -3.86 12.85
C GLU A 165 -22.93 -2.73 12.21
N GLY A 166 -23.70 -3.06 11.20
CA GLY A 166 -24.70 -2.20 10.59
C GLY A 166 -24.22 -1.47 9.33
N LYS A 167 -25.20 -1.16 8.45
CA LYS A 167 -24.97 -0.59 7.12
C LYS A 167 -24.15 0.70 7.16
N ALA A 168 -24.52 1.64 8.03
CA ALA A 168 -23.82 2.94 8.12
C ALA A 168 -22.33 2.80 8.46
N LYS A 169 -21.97 1.81 9.30
CA LYS A 169 -20.56 1.56 9.66
C LYS A 169 -19.80 0.91 8.51
N ILE A 170 -20.46 0.06 7.75
CA ILE A 170 -19.90 -0.57 6.56
C ILE A 170 -19.66 0.50 5.48
N ASP A 171 -20.66 1.35 5.20
CA ASP A 171 -20.53 2.41 4.20
C ASP A 171 -19.40 3.38 4.58
N GLN A 172 -19.31 3.78 5.86
CA GLN A 172 -18.19 4.58 6.38
C GLN A 172 -16.83 3.87 6.24
N ALA A 173 -16.78 2.54 6.39
CA ALA A 173 -15.56 1.78 6.21
C ALA A 173 -15.12 1.76 4.75
N LEU A 174 -16.04 1.57 3.82
CA LEU A 174 -15.76 1.58 2.39
C LEU A 174 -15.27 2.96 1.91
N ASP A 175 -15.90 4.05 2.38
CA ASP A 175 -15.42 5.41 2.12
C ASP A 175 -13.99 5.62 2.66
N GLY A 176 -13.68 5.03 3.82
CA GLY A 176 -12.34 5.05 4.41
C GLY A 176 -11.30 4.26 3.61
N VAL A 177 -11.70 3.10 3.07
CA VAL A 177 -10.87 2.28 2.17
C VAL A 177 -10.56 3.05 0.88
N ASP A 178 -11.58 3.66 0.28
CA ASP A 178 -11.42 4.50 -0.92
C ASP A 178 -10.48 5.67 -0.67
N GLU A 179 -10.55 6.29 0.51
CA GLU A 179 -9.71 7.44 0.83
C GLU A 179 -8.26 7.05 1.12
N ILE A 180 -8.02 6.00 1.92
CA ILE A 180 -6.65 5.57 2.23
C ILE A 180 -5.94 5.04 0.98
N ASN A 181 -6.66 4.37 0.07
CA ASN A 181 -6.09 3.83 -1.17
C ASN A 181 -5.43 4.91 -2.06
N LYS A 182 -5.89 6.16 -1.97
CA LYS A 182 -5.29 7.29 -2.70
C LYS A 182 -3.91 7.69 -2.15
N HIS A 183 -3.61 7.29 -0.91
CA HIS A 183 -2.46 7.75 -0.15
C HIS A 183 -1.46 6.65 0.23
N VAL A 184 -1.68 5.42 -0.22
CA VAL A 184 -0.76 4.30 -0.03
C VAL A 184 -0.20 3.82 -1.38
N ASP A 185 0.92 3.12 -1.36
CA ASP A 185 1.49 2.46 -2.54
C ASP A 185 0.80 1.12 -2.79
N ALA A 186 0.44 0.42 -1.71
CA ALA A 186 -0.33 -0.80 -1.76
C ALA A 186 -1.32 -0.89 -0.59
N LEU A 187 -2.48 -1.48 -0.82
CA LEU A 187 -3.54 -1.63 0.18
C LEU A 187 -3.97 -3.09 0.29
N LEU A 188 -3.80 -3.65 1.49
CA LEU A 188 -4.37 -4.95 1.87
C LEU A 188 -5.66 -4.71 2.66
N VAL A 189 -6.77 -5.26 2.19
CA VAL A 189 -8.08 -5.15 2.85
C VAL A 189 -8.50 -6.50 3.40
N VAL A 190 -8.65 -6.58 4.71
CA VAL A 190 -9.11 -7.77 5.42
C VAL A 190 -10.59 -7.65 5.72
N ASN A 191 -11.39 -8.56 5.18
CA ASN A 191 -12.82 -8.59 5.41
C ASN A 191 -13.14 -9.45 6.65
N ASN A 192 -13.51 -8.80 7.77
CA ASN A 192 -13.86 -9.50 9.00
C ASN A 192 -15.05 -10.46 8.83
N GLN A 193 -15.99 -10.16 7.93
CA GLN A 193 -17.11 -11.05 7.65
C GLN A 193 -16.66 -12.39 7.06
N ARG A 194 -15.63 -12.38 6.21
CA ARG A 194 -15.04 -13.62 5.66
C ARG A 194 -14.36 -14.44 6.75
N LEU A 195 -13.64 -13.80 7.67
CA LEU A 195 -13.05 -14.49 8.81
C LEU A 195 -14.13 -15.16 9.66
N TYR A 196 -15.25 -14.49 9.90
CA TYR A 196 -16.39 -15.06 10.62
C TYR A 196 -16.97 -16.30 9.90
N GLU A 197 -17.13 -16.27 8.59
CA GLU A 197 -17.66 -17.37 7.79
C GLU A 197 -16.76 -18.61 7.83
N ILE A 198 -15.43 -18.41 7.84
CA ILE A 198 -14.43 -19.49 7.87
C ILE A 198 -14.29 -20.08 9.29
N TYR A 199 -14.32 -19.22 10.32
CA TYR A 199 -14.08 -19.64 11.70
C TYR A 199 -15.36 -19.73 12.54
N GLN A 200 -16.46 -20.27 11.96
CA GLN A 200 -17.73 -20.50 12.67
C GLN A 200 -17.52 -21.30 13.97
N GLY A 201 -18.30 -20.96 15.00
CA GLY A 201 -18.25 -21.62 16.30
C GLY A 201 -17.23 -21.02 17.29
N LYS A 202 -16.49 -19.97 16.92
CA LYS A 202 -15.63 -19.22 17.81
C LYS A 202 -16.37 -18.13 18.57
N THR A 203 -15.84 -17.73 19.72
CA THR A 203 -16.34 -16.58 20.49
C THR A 203 -16.04 -15.28 19.78
N MET A 204 -16.76 -14.20 20.13
CA MET A 204 -16.46 -12.86 19.58
C MET A 204 -15.04 -12.41 19.86
N SER A 205 -14.51 -12.70 21.05
CA SER A 205 -13.13 -12.36 21.42
C SER A 205 -12.12 -13.10 20.51
N GLU A 206 -12.37 -14.38 20.25
CA GLU A 206 -11.55 -15.16 19.31
C GLU A 206 -11.65 -14.65 17.87
N ALA A 207 -12.83 -14.20 17.43
CA ALA A 207 -13.01 -13.63 16.08
C ALA A 207 -12.19 -12.35 15.88
N PHE A 208 -12.16 -11.46 16.87
CA PHE A 208 -11.29 -10.29 16.84
C PHE A 208 -9.81 -10.66 16.92
N ALA A 209 -9.43 -11.63 17.77
CA ALA A 209 -8.06 -12.12 17.85
C ALA A 209 -7.59 -12.73 16.51
N ILE A 210 -8.46 -13.40 15.77
CA ILE A 210 -8.17 -13.92 14.43
C ILE A 210 -7.95 -12.76 13.45
N SER A 211 -8.75 -11.69 13.53
CA SER A 211 -8.54 -10.49 12.72
C SER A 211 -7.18 -9.84 13.01
N ASP A 212 -6.84 -9.66 14.30
CA ASP A 212 -5.56 -9.10 14.73
C ASP A 212 -4.37 -9.99 14.31
N ASN A 213 -4.50 -11.32 14.42
CA ASN A 213 -3.52 -12.29 13.91
C ASN A 213 -3.34 -12.17 12.40
N THR A 214 -4.41 -11.96 11.67
CA THR A 214 -4.37 -11.83 10.21
C THR A 214 -3.56 -10.59 9.79
N LEU A 215 -3.80 -9.46 10.45
CA LEU A 215 -3.01 -8.24 10.26
C LEU A 215 -1.54 -8.45 10.67
N CYS A 216 -1.32 -9.13 11.78
CA CYS A 216 0.01 -9.49 12.28
C CYS A 216 0.78 -10.34 11.27
N ASN A 217 0.16 -11.40 10.76
CA ASN A 217 0.78 -12.29 9.77
C ASN A 217 1.11 -11.55 8.47
N ALA A 218 0.26 -10.61 8.04
CA ALA A 218 0.52 -9.79 6.87
C ALA A 218 1.79 -8.93 7.06
N ALA A 219 1.87 -8.16 8.12
CA ALA A 219 3.04 -7.34 8.40
C ALA A 219 4.30 -8.17 8.62
N LYS A 220 4.18 -9.28 9.37
CA LYS A 220 5.28 -10.21 9.65
C LYS A 220 5.84 -10.84 8.40
N SER A 221 4.99 -11.38 7.52
CA SER A 221 5.46 -12.08 6.32
C SER A 221 6.17 -11.14 5.34
N ILE A 222 5.70 -9.89 5.19
CA ILE A 222 6.40 -8.91 4.34
C ILE A 222 7.72 -8.48 4.99
N SER A 223 7.75 -8.31 6.31
CA SER A 223 9.00 -8.03 7.03
C SER A 223 10.01 -9.17 6.88
N GLU A 224 9.57 -10.42 7.05
CA GLU A 224 10.41 -11.60 6.87
C GLU A 224 11.02 -11.69 5.46
N ILE A 225 10.26 -11.35 4.42
CA ILE A 225 10.78 -11.30 3.04
C ILE A 225 12.02 -10.42 2.93
N ILE A 226 12.03 -9.28 3.65
CA ILE A 226 13.11 -8.29 3.59
C ILE A 226 14.28 -8.66 4.52
N THR A 227 14.00 -9.28 5.66
CA THR A 227 14.96 -9.45 6.76
C THR A 227 15.57 -10.85 6.86
N MET A 228 14.89 -11.87 6.32
CA MET A 228 15.40 -13.25 6.38
C MET A 228 16.54 -13.48 5.40
N HIS A 229 17.57 -14.17 5.89
CA HIS A 229 18.70 -14.58 5.06
C HIS A 229 18.42 -15.90 4.34
N GLY A 230 18.87 -16.02 3.10
CA GLY A 230 18.63 -17.22 2.31
C GLY A 230 19.58 -17.35 1.12
N LYS A 231 19.36 -18.40 0.33
CA LYS A 231 20.17 -18.71 -0.87
C LYS A 231 19.88 -17.72 -2.00
N VAL A 232 18.62 -17.32 -2.15
CA VAL A 232 18.15 -16.30 -3.10
C VAL A 232 17.51 -15.21 -2.27
N GLY A 233 18.29 -14.19 -1.93
CA GLY A 233 17.81 -13.07 -1.11
C GLY A 233 16.81 -12.22 -1.88
N LEU A 234 15.75 -11.81 -1.18
CA LEU A 234 14.89 -10.71 -1.56
C LEU A 234 15.27 -9.52 -0.69
N ASP A 235 15.30 -8.35 -1.26
CA ASP A 235 15.61 -7.14 -0.53
C ASP A 235 14.43 -6.15 -0.50
N TYR A 236 14.64 -5.05 0.20
CA TYR A 236 13.68 -3.96 0.25
C TYR A 236 13.27 -3.44 -1.14
N GLN A 237 14.21 -3.40 -2.11
CA GLN A 237 13.92 -2.89 -3.44
C GLN A 237 13.01 -3.83 -4.25
N ASP A 238 13.15 -5.15 -4.05
CA ASP A 238 12.27 -6.14 -4.68
C ASP A 238 10.83 -6.00 -4.18
N VAL A 239 10.65 -5.88 -2.86
CA VAL A 239 9.33 -5.63 -2.25
C VAL A 239 8.78 -4.27 -2.71
N LYS A 240 9.62 -3.24 -2.75
CA LYS A 240 9.23 -1.92 -3.23
C LYS A 240 8.75 -1.97 -4.68
N THR A 241 9.45 -2.68 -5.56
CA THR A 241 9.07 -2.83 -6.97
C THR A 241 7.68 -3.44 -7.12
N VAL A 242 7.38 -4.47 -6.33
CA VAL A 242 6.07 -5.15 -6.38
C VAL A 242 4.96 -4.28 -5.79
N LEU A 243 5.22 -3.55 -4.70
CA LEU A 243 4.19 -2.79 -3.98
C LEU A 243 4.00 -1.36 -4.49
N THR A 244 5.02 -0.71 -5.08
CA THR A 244 4.89 0.68 -5.55
C THR A 244 3.83 0.78 -6.64
N ASP A 245 2.89 1.71 -6.46
CA ASP A 245 1.73 1.92 -7.32
C ASP A 245 0.96 0.61 -7.61
N GLY A 246 1.01 -0.31 -6.62
CA GLY A 246 0.39 -1.64 -6.70
C GLY A 246 -1.12 -1.63 -6.54
N GLY A 247 -1.72 -0.52 -6.12
CA GLY A 247 -3.16 -0.43 -5.84
C GLY A 247 -3.57 -1.41 -4.74
N VAL A 248 -4.54 -2.27 -5.01
CA VAL A 248 -4.85 -3.36 -4.09
C VAL A 248 -3.79 -4.44 -4.21
N ALA A 249 -3.27 -4.84 -3.07
CA ALA A 249 -2.40 -6.00 -2.94
C ALA A 249 -3.09 -7.09 -2.14
N ILE A 250 -2.74 -8.31 -2.43
CA ILE A 250 -3.14 -9.49 -1.68
C ILE A 250 -1.88 -10.22 -1.24
N MET A 251 -1.96 -10.81 -0.07
CA MET A 251 -0.88 -11.61 0.45
C MET A 251 -1.44 -12.85 1.13
N SER A 252 -0.76 -13.95 0.94
CA SER A 252 -1.11 -15.17 1.66
C SER A 252 0.11 -16.03 1.91
N THR A 253 -0.02 -16.89 2.92
CA THR A 253 1.03 -17.81 3.30
C THR A 253 0.42 -19.18 3.51
N GLY A 254 1.08 -20.18 2.97
CA GLY A 254 0.73 -21.61 3.17
C GLY A 254 1.92 -22.38 3.68
N LEU A 255 1.62 -23.45 4.41
CA LEU A 255 2.58 -24.43 4.94
C LEU A 255 2.27 -25.79 4.31
N GLY A 256 3.30 -26.52 3.92
CA GLY A 256 3.17 -27.89 3.45
C GLY A 256 4.17 -28.80 4.13
N GLN A 257 3.81 -30.04 4.31
CA GLN A 257 4.61 -31.07 5.02
C GLN A 257 4.57 -32.42 4.31
N GLY A 258 5.68 -33.12 4.33
CA GLY A 258 5.78 -34.47 3.75
C GLY A 258 5.85 -34.46 2.22
N GLU A 259 5.34 -35.50 1.59
CA GLU A 259 5.34 -35.67 0.13
C GLU A 259 4.39 -34.60 -0.53
N GLY A 260 4.87 -33.92 -1.58
CA GLY A 260 4.13 -32.88 -2.25
C GLY A 260 3.91 -31.58 -1.41
N ARG A 261 4.79 -31.34 -0.44
CA ARG A 261 4.68 -30.21 0.50
C ARG A 261 4.65 -28.84 -0.18
N VAL A 262 5.31 -28.69 -1.33
CA VAL A 262 5.31 -27.43 -2.10
C VAL A 262 3.93 -27.19 -2.72
N ALA A 263 3.35 -28.20 -3.38
CA ALA A 263 1.99 -28.12 -3.91
C ALA A 263 0.96 -27.84 -2.80
N GLN A 264 1.07 -28.52 -1.65
CA GLN A 264 0.21 -28.29 -0.49
C GLN A 264 0.33 -26.87 0.05
N ALA A 265 1.56 -26.33 0.15
CA ALA A 265 1.78 -24.97 0.60
C ALA A 265 1.19 -23.94 -0.35
N ILE A 266 1.33 -24.12 -1.66
CA ILE A 266 0.72 -23.27 -2.68
C ILE A 266 -0.81 -23.33 -2.58
N GLU A 267 -1.38 -24.54 -2.50
CA GLU A 267 -2.83 -24.73 -2.38
C GLU A 267 -3.37 -24.08 -1.10
N GLN A 268 -2.71 -24.26 0.03
CA GLN A 268 -3.08 -23.62 1.29
C GLN A 268 -2.98 -22.09 1.19
N ALA A 269 -1.94 -21.55 0.55
CA ALA A 269 -1.81 -20.13 0.30
C ALA A 269 -2.96 -19.60 -0.56
N LEU A 270 -3.31 -20.28 -1.64
CA LEU A 270 -4.40 -19.91 -2.53
C LEU A 270 -5.79 -19.98 -1.87
N ASN A 271 -5.96 -20.83 -0.87
CA ASN A 271 -7.20 -20.96 -0.10
C ASN A 271 -7.24 -20.07 1.15
N SER A 272 -6.28 -19.14 1.29
CA SER A 272 -6.21 -18.22 2.44
C SER A 272 -7.38 -17.25 2.48
N PRO A 273 -7.97 -16.99 3.67
CA PRO A 273 -9.02 -15.99 3.85
C PRO A 273 -8.61 -14.56 3.47
N LEU A 274 -7.31 -14.31 3.36
CA LEU A 274 -6.77 -13.02 2.94
C LEU A 274 -6.92 -12.75 1.44
N LEU A 275 -7.14 -13.77 0.64
CA LEU A 275 -7.27 -13.62 -0.82
C LEU A 275 -8.65 -13.13 -1.27
N ASN A 276 -9.65 -13.04 -0.39
CA ASN A 276 -10.97 -12.44 -0.67
C ASN A 276 -11.61 -12.88 -2.00
N ASN A 277 -11.45 -14.13 -2.44
CA ASN A 277 -11.84 -14.64 -3.76
C ASN A 277 -11.13 -13.93 -4.94
N ASN A 278 -10.09 -13.15 -4.69
CA ASN A 278 -9.33 -12.54 -5.77
C ASN A 278 -8.55 -13.63 -6.50
N ASP A 279 -8.66 -13.59 -7.79
CA ASP A 279 -7.91 -14.47 -8.66
C ASP A 279 -6.47 -14.00 -8.75
N VAL A 280 -5.58 -14.64 -7.96
CA VAL A 280 -4.13 -14.34 -7.96
C VAL A 280 -3.55 -14.33 -9.38
N TYR A 281 -4.15 -15.14 -10.25
CA TYR A 281 -3.72 -15.27 -11.65
C TYR A 281 -3.92 -14.00 -12.49
N LYS A 282 -4.71 -13.01 -12.00
CA LYS A 282 -4.92 -11.70 -12.64
C LYS A 282 -3.97 -10.62 -12.14
N SER A 283 -3.02 -10.96 -11.28
CA SER A 283 -2.05 -10.00 -10.77
C SER A 283 -1.13 -9.48 -11.87
N LYS A 284 -0.69 -8.22 -11.75
CA LYS A 284 0.30 -7.63 -12.65
C LYS A 284 1.72 -7.81 -12.14
N LYS A 285 1.87 -7.92 -10.82
CA LYS A 285 3.16 -8.11 -10.17
C LYS A 285 3.00 -9.18 -9.09
N ILE A 286 3.94 -10.10 -8.99
CA ILE A 286 3.95 -11.17 -8.02
C ILE A 286 5.34 -11.34 -7.40
N LEU A 287 5.36 -11.56 -6.09
CA LEU A 287 6.54 -11.96 -5.37
C LEU A 287 6.24 -13.27 -4.65
N LEU A 288 7.06 -14.27 -4.93
CA LEU A 288 7.01 -15.59 -4.31
C LEU A 288 8.19 -15.75 -3.35
N HIS A 289 7.91 -15.97 -2.07
CA HIS A 289 8.93 -16.24 -1.06
C HIS A 289 8.78 -17.65 -0.53
N ILE A 290 9.83 -18.43 -0.69
CA ILE A 290 9.91 -19.82 -0.27
C ILE A 290 10.80 -19.87 0.97
N VAL A 291 10.31 -20.43 2.05
CA VAL A 291 11.10 -20.66 3.26
C VAL A 291 11.19 -22.15 3.52
N GLU A 292 12.42 -22.63 3.61
CA GLU A 292 12.74 -24.05 3.83
C GLU A 292 13.60 -24.22 5.10
N PRO A 293 13.75 -25.43 5.62
CA PRO A 293 14.57 -25.70 6.81
C PRO A 293 16.06 -25.36 6.65
N GLY A 294 16.53 -25.27 5.40
CA GLY A 294 17.93 -25.04 5.07
C GLY A 294 18.70 -26.32 4.77
N PRO A 295 19.96 -26.20 4.28
CA PRO A 295 20.74 -27.35 3.82
C PRO A 295 21.12 -28.33 4.93
N ASP A 296 21.13 -27.88 6.17
CA ASP A 296 21.41 -28.70 7.36
C ASP A 296 20.13 -29.18 8.06
N GLY A 297 18.96 -28.86 7.49
CA GLY A 297 17.65 -29.28 8.00
C GLY A 297 17.35 -30.74 7.73
N ASP A 298 16.34 -31.29 8.41
CA ASP A 298 15.95 -32.71 8.30
C ASP A 298 15.53 -33.07 6.86
N GLN A 299 14.91 -32.14 6.13
CA GLN A 299 14.47 -32.33 4.74
C GLN A 299 14.65 -31.04 3.94
N PRO A 300 15.83 -30.80 3.33
CA PRO A 300 16.05 -29.65 2.45
C PRO A 300 15.14 -29.74 1.21
N LEU A 301 14.86 -28.59 0.60
CA LEU A 301 14.05 -28.48 -0.63
C LEU A 301 14.79 -29.15 -1.80
N MET A 302 14.11 -30.07 -2.48
CA MET A 302 14.67 -30.80 -3.62
C MET A 302 14.35 -30.09 -4.94
N VAL A 303 15.23 -30.21 -5.93
CA VAL A 303 15.03 -29.60 -7.26
C VAL A 303 13.74 -30.09 -7.93
N ASP A 304 13.36 -31.33 -7.72
CA ASP A 304 12.14 -31.91 -8.29
C ASP A 304 10.86 -31.23 -7.73
N GLU A 305 10.89 -30.72 -6.50
CA GLU A 305 9.78 -30.00 -5.88
C GLU A 305 9.54 -28.61 -6.52
N ILE A 306 10.54 -28.07 -7.26
CA ILE A 306 10.39 -26.82 -8.01
C ILE A 306 9.41 -26.96 -9.20
N ALA A 307 9.12 -28.19 -9.62
CA ALA A 307 8.14 -28.45 -10.67
C ALA A 307 6.75 -27.90 -10.30
N ASP A 308 6.34 -28.02 -9.05
CA ASP A 308 5.06 -27.51 -8.53
C ASP A 308 4.99 -25.98 -8.62
N ILE A 309 6.12 -25.29 -8.36
CA ILE A 309 6.23 -23.85 -8.51
C ILE A 309 6.11 -23.44 -9.98
N ASN A 310 6.78 -24.18 -10.88
CA ASN A 310 6.68 -23.93 -12.32
C ASN A 310 5.26 -24.15 -12.83
N GLU A 311 4.54 -25.17 -12.34
CA GLU A 311 3.14 -25.39 -12.68
C GLU A 311 2.26 -24.22 -12.19
N PHE A 312 2.46 -23.74 -10.97
CA PHE A 312 1.75 -22.59 -10.43
C PHE A 312 2.00 -21.34 -11.27
N MET A 313 3.28 -21.03 -11.54
CA MET A 313 3.65 -19.85 -12.33
C MET A 313 3.18 -19.95 -13.79
N GLY A 314 3.12 -21.17 -14.34
CA GLY A 314 2.62 -21.40 -15.69
C GLY A 314 1.11 -21.16 -15.88
N LYS A 315 0.35 -21.10 -14.77
CA LYS A 315 -1.09 -20.76 -14.78
C LYS A 315 -1.36 -19.25 -14.83
N MET A 316 -0.31 -18.42 -14.70
CA MET A 316 -0.44 -16.95 -14.80
C MET A 316 -0.67 -16.54 -16.25
N GLU A 317 -1.81 -15.91 -16.54
CA GLU A 317 -2.30 -15.69 -17.91
C GLU A 317 -1.60 -14.57 -18.67
N ASP A 318 -0.95 -13.62 -18.00
CA ASP A 318 -0.41 -12.43 -18.65
C ASP A 318 1.10 -12.52 -18.93
N GLY A 319 1.45 -12.47 -20.22
CA GLY A 319 2.84 -12.39 -20.68
C GLY A 319 3.62 -11.14 -20.22
N ASN A 320 2.98 -10.23 -19.48
CA ASN A 320 3.55 -9.01 -18.88
C ASN A 320 3.66 -9.08 -17.36
N LEU A 321 3.52 -10.26 -16.75
CA LEU A 321 3.63 -10.42 -15.31
C LEU A 321 5.07 -10.13 -14.84
N GLU A 322 5.23 -9.14 -13.97
CA GLU A 322 6.50 -8.89 -13.27
C GLU A 322 6.63 -9.84 -12.08
N THR A 323 7.56 -10.79 -12.20
CA THR A 323 7.77 -11.82 -11.19
C THR A 323 9.07 -11.60 -10.43
N LYS A 324 8.99 -11.67 -9.10
CA LYS A 324 10.13 -11.76 -8.18
C LYS A 324 10.00 -13.03 -7.36
N TRP A 325 11.11 -13.68 -7.06
CA TRP A 325 11.11 -14.82 -6.16
C TRP A 325 12.38 -14.86 -5.32
N GLY A 326 12.26 -15.47 -4.13
CA GLY A 326 13.37 -15.68 -3.23
C GLY A 326 13.20 -16.89 -2.37
N MET A 327 14.32 -17.35 -1.79
CA MET A 327 14.38 -18.53 -0.96
C MET A 327 15.21 -18.26 0.29
N SER A 328 14.59 -18.43 1.45
CA SER A 328 15.21 -18.18 2.77
C SER A 328 15.17 -19.44 3.63
N TYR A 329 15.93 -19.42 4.71
CA TYR A 329 16.09 -20.54 5.62
C TYR A 329 15.43 -20.27 6.97
N ASP A 330 14.66 -21.23 7.47
CA ASP A 330 14.14 -21.25 8.83
C ASP A 330 14.23 -22.68 9.42
N PRO A 331 15.24 -22.96 10.23
CA PRO A 331 15.44 -24.29 10.81
C PRO A 331 14.27 -24.76 11.69
N SER A 332 13.40 -23.83 12.15
CA SER A 332 12.24 -24.17 12.96
C SER A 332 11.15 -24.92 12.18
N LEU A 333 11.19 -24.85 10.84
CA LEU A 333 10.24 -25.54 9.95
C LEU A 333 10.45 -27.05 9.91
N LYS A 334 11.64 -27.56 10.25
CA LYS A 334 12.00 -28.98 10.25
C LYS A 334 11.81 -29.63 8.87
N ASP A 335 10.65 -30.26 8.63
CA ASP A 335 10.27 -30.94 7.39
C ASP A 335 9.22 -30.16 6.57
N GLN A 336 8.84 -29.00 7.05
CA GLN A 336 7.84 -28.14 6.38
C GLN A 336 8.47 -27.16 5.40
N VAL A 337 7.68 -26.75 4.42
CA VAL A 337 7.99 -25.63 3.53
C VAL A 337 6.90 -24.57 3.72
N LYS A 338 7.32 -23.31 3.85
CA LYS A 338 6.41 -22.16 3.91
C LYS A 338 6.51 -21.38 2.60
N ILE A 339 5.37 -21.15 1.96
CA ILE A 339 5.30 -20.35 0.74
C ILE A 339 4.44 -19.12 1.01
N THR A 340 5.02 -17.94 0.76
CA THR A 340 4.31 -16.67 0.84
C THR A 340 4.18 -16.09 -0.57
N ILE A 341 2.95 -15.77 -0.93
CA ILE A 341 2.58 -15.12 -2.19
C ILE A 341 2.17 -13.70 -1.88
N LEU A 342 2.87 -12.72 -2.47
CA LEU A 342 2.51 -11.30 -2.45
C LEU A 342 2.21 -10.90 -3.88
N ALA A 343 0.98 -10.50 -4.15
CA ALA A 343 0.54 -10.12 -5.49
C ALA A 343 -0.11 -8.73 -5.46
N SER A 344 0.10 -7.93 -6.50
CA SER A 344 -0.42 -6.58 -6.60
C SER A 344 -0.87 -6.24 -8.02
N GLY A 345 -1.49 -5.07 -8.17
CA GLY A 345 -1.99 -4.60 -9.46
C GLY A 345 -3.49 -4.81 -9.64
N PHE A 346 -4.20 -5.11 -8.56
CA PHE A 346 -5.67 -5.23 -8.55
C PHE A 346 -6.34 -3.86 -8.37
N GLY A 347 -7.55 -3.73 -8.95
CA GLY A 347 -8.43 -2.61 -8.67
C GLY A 347 -9.22 -2.81 -7.37
N LEU A 348 -9.79 -1.74 -6.82
CA LEU A 348 -10.70 -1.84 -5.67
C LEU A 348 -11.95 -2.68 -6.01
N SER A 349 -12.39 -2.68 -7.29
CA SER A 349 -13.47 -3.53 -7.79
C SER A 349 -13.18 -5.02 -7.68
N ASP A 350 -11.91 -5.39 -7.63
CA ASP A 350 -11.49 -6.79 -7.58
C ASP A 350 -11.50 -7.35 -6.15
N ILE A 351 -11.66 -6.49 -5.13
CA ILE A 351 -11.80 -6.90 -3.72
C ILE A 351 -13.23 -7.40 -3.47
N ASN A 352 -13.68 -8.47 -4.11
CA ASN A 352 -15.10 -8.70 -4.14
C ASN A 352 -15.68 -9.77 -3.26
N SER A 353 -16.71 -9.30 -2.50
CA SER A 353 -18.03 -9.99 -2.53
C SER A 353 -18.93 -9.32 -3.57
N GLU A 354 -19.80 -10.06 -4.25
CA GLU A 354 -20.83 -9.53 -5.14
C GLU A 354 -21.67 -8.40 -4.50
N GLU A 355 -21.81 -8.40 -3.18
CA GLU A 355 -22.47 -7.37 -2.39
C GLU A 355 -21.72 -6.02 -2.40
N MET A 356 -20.39 -6.01 -2.48
CA MET A 356 -19.60 -4.77 -2.53
C MET A 356 -19.71 -4.11 -3.90
N ASN A 357 -19.72 -4.91 -4.98
CA ASN A 357 -19.95 -4.42 -6.34
C ASN A 357 -21.37 -3.86 -6.51
N GLN A 358 -22.38 -4.52 -5.95
CA GLN A 358 -23.74 -4.01 -5.98
C GLN A 358 -23.86 -2.67 -5.25
N ARG A 359 -23.18 -2.49 -4.10
CA ARG A 359 -23.20 -1.23 -3.36
C ARG A 359 -22.43 -0.11 -4.05
N ILE A 360 -21.29 -0.40 -4.67
CA ILE A 360 -20.57 0.58 -5.49
C ILE A 360 -21.44 1.02 -6.66
N ALA A 361 -22.13 0.09 -7.31
CA ALA A 361 -23.08 0.40 -8.37
C ALA A 361 -24.28 1.23 -7.87
N GLU A 362 -24.88 0.86 -6.72
CA GLU A 362 -25.96 1.61 -6.07
C GLU A 362 -25.52 3.03 -5.64
N LYS A 363 -24.30 3.18 -5.13
CA LYS A 363 -23.74 4.49 -4.74
C LYS A 363 -23.56 5.39 -5.95
N ASN A 364 -22.96 4.86 -7.02
CA ASN A 364 -22.79 5.59 -8.27
C ASN A 364 -24.14 5.99 -8.88
N GLU A 365 -25.13 5.13 -8.84
CA GLU A 365 -26.49 5.43 -9.30
C GLU A 365 -27.18 6.47 -8.40
N ALA A 366 -26.98 6.40 -7.09
CA ALA A 366 -27.51 7.40 -6.15
C ALA A 366 -26.86 8.77 -6.34
N GLU A 367 -25.54 8.83 -6.56
CA GLU A 367 -24.82 10.08 -6.86
C GLU A 367 -25.30 10.69 -8.18
N LEU A 368 -25.50 9.86 -9.22
CA LEU A 368 -26.08 10.29 -10.49
C LEU A 368 -27.49 10.87 -10.31
N ARG A 369 -28.36 10.22 -9.53
CA ARG A 369 -29.71 10.72 -9.22
C ARG A 369 -29.66 12.05 -8.48
N ILE A 370 -28.77 12.21 -7.48
CA ILE A 370 -28.62 13.47 -6.75
C ILE A 370 -28.14 14.59 -7.71
N GLU A 371 -27.23 14.28 -8.62
CA GLU A 371 -26.75 15.24 -9.62
C GLU A 371 -27.89 15.63 -10.60
N GLU A 372 -28.70 14.67 -11.04
CA GLU A 372 -29.87 14.89 -11.87
C GLU A 372 -30.94 15.71 -11.15
N GLU A 373 -31.22 15.43 -9.87
CA GLU A 373 -32.14 16.24 -9.06
C GLU A 373 -31.64 17.69 -8.88
N LYS A 374 -30.36 17.86 -8.60
CA LYS A 374 -29.73 19.20 -8.52
C LYS A 374 -29.80 19.93 -9.87
N ARG A 375 -29.62 19.20 -10.96
CA ARG A 375 -29.75 19.73 -12.31
C ARG A 375 -31.18 20.14 -12.61
N ALA A 376 -32.16 19.26 -12.35
CA ALA A 376 -33.57 19.54 -12.55
C ALA A 376 -34.03 20.73 -11.69
N ARG A 377 -33.57 20.84 -10.45
CA ARG A 377 -33.87 21.98 -9.57
C ARG A 377 -33.28 23.29 -10.11
N ARG A 378 -32.06 23.25 -10.65
CA ARG A 378 -31.42 24.42 -11.29
C ARG A 378 -32.21 24.82 -12.55
N GLU A 379 -32.54 23.87 -13.40
CA GLU A 379 -33.31 24.10 -14.62
C GLU A 379 -34.73 24.62 -14.32
N GLY A 380 -35.37 24.13 -13.24
CA GLY A 380 -36.68 24.61 -12.80
C GLY A 380 -36.72 26.04 -12.28
N ILE A 381 -35.62 26.53 -11.68
CA ILE A 381 -35.53 27.87 -11.11
C ILE A 381 -34.98 28.88 -12.12
N TYR A 382 -34.00 28.49 -12.93
CA TYR A 382 -33.26 29.39 -13.81
C TYR A 382 -33.53 29.15 -15.31
N GLY A 383 -34.34 28.17 -15.66
CA GLY A 383 -34.60 27.75 -17.05
C GLY A 383 -33.51 26.89 -17.64
N SER A 384 -33.77 26.27 -18.80
CA SER A 384 -32.88 25.33 -19.47
C SER A 384 -31.53 25.90 -19.94
N ASP A 385 -31.36 27.22 -19.87
CA ASP A 385 -30.14 27.91 -20.26
C ASP A 385 -29.08 28.05 -19.13
N THR A 386 -29.34 27.44 -17.98
CA THR A 386 -28.32 27.32 -16.91
C THR A 386 -27.28 26.22 -17.18
N LYS A 387 -26.65 26.23 -18.30
CA LYS A 387 -25.26 25.80 -18.43
C LYS A 387 -24.40 26.88 -17.73
N GLY A 388 -24.65 27.00 -16.42
CA GLY A 388 -23.94 27.91 -15.54
C GLY A 388 -22.62 27.34 -15.10
N GLY A 389 -21.71 27.39 -15.91
CA GLY A 389 -20.30 27.58 -15.70
C GLY A 389 -19.97 28.76 -16.58
N TYR A 390 -19.03 29.59 -16.20
CA TYR A 390 -18.38 30.51 -17.15
C TYR A 390 -18.39 29.81 -18.48
N ILE A 391 -19.16 30.36 -19.44
CA ILE A 391 -19.09 29.93 -20.82
C ILE A 391 -17.62 30.12 -21.13
N HIS A 392 -16.84 29.07 -21.10
CA HIS A 392 -15.64 29.01 -21.89
C HIS A 392 -16.18 29.16 -23.31
N LYS A 393 -16.35 30.41 -23.71
CA LYS A 393 -16.60 30.77 -25.08
C LYS A 393 -15.51 30.04 -25.79
N GLN A 394 -15.86 29.02 -26.54
CA GLN A 394 -14.88 28.21 -27.29
C GLN A 394 -14.17 29.26 -28.17
N ILE A 395 -12.96 29.64 -27.74
CA ILE A 395 -12.21 30.69 -28.42
C ILE A 395 -11.66 29.99 -29.66
N ASN A 396 -12.24 30.31 -30.81
CA ASN A 396 -11.86 29.76 -32.08
C ASN A 396 -10.55 30.44 -32.54
N TYR A 397 -9.41 29.95 -32.05
CA TYR A 397 -8.09 30.40 -32.47
C TYR A 397 -7.59 29.54 -33.64
N TYR A 398 -6.94 30.23 -34.60
CA TYR A 398 -6.25 29.57 -35.72
C TYR A 398 -4.80 29.37 -35.35
N ILE A 399 -4.28 28.14 -35.54
CA ILE A 399 -2.88 27.80 -35.31
C ILE A 399 -2.20 27.78 -36.66
N PHE A 400 -1.25 28.71 -36.88
CA PHE A 400 -0.45 28.75 -38.08
C PHE A 400 0.42 27.54 -38.21
N LYS A 401 0.45 26.93 -39.41
CA LYS A 401 1.42 25.89 -39.81
C LYS A 401 2.59 26.57 -40.49
N ASP A 402 3.73 25.90 -40.62
CA ASP A 402 4.93 26.48 -41.28
C ASP A 402 4.64 27.01 -42.66
N GLN A 403 3.80 26.32 -43.44
CA GLN A 403 3.38 26.71 -44.80
C GLN A 403 2.46 27.95 -44.85
N ASP A 404 1.89 28.34 -43.72
CA ASP A 404 0.95 29.47 -43.62
C ASP A 404 1.67 30.79 -43.43
N LEU A 405 2.93 30.76 -43.00
CA LEU A 405 3.71 31.95 -42.61
C LEU A 405 4.04 32.85 -43.82
N ASP A 406 4.05 32.32 -45.05
CA ASP A 406 4.30 33.04 -46.26
C ASP A 406 2.99 33.39 -47.04
N ASN A 407 1.81 33.14 -46.43
CA ASN A 407 0.51 33.35 -47.05
C ASN A 407 -0.14 34.65 -46.53
N ASP A 408 0.16 35.78 -47.20
CA ASP A 408 -0.35 37.12 -46.81
C ASP A 408 -1.88 37.19 -46.77
N ASN A 409 -2.58 36.47 -47.66
CA ASN A 409 -4.05 36.45 -47.68
C ASN A 409 -4.62 35.75 -46.45
N LEU A 410 -3.98 34.64 -46.03
CA LEU A 410 -4.37 33.93 -44.80
C LEU A 410 -4.09 34.77 -43.56
N ILE A 411 -2.90 35.37 -43.48
CA ILE A 411 -2.51 36.25 -42.36
C ILE A 411 -3.47 37.41 -42.24
N SER A 412 -3.77 38.11 -43.35
CA SER A 412 -4.72 39.21 -43.37
C SER A 412 -6.12 38.78 -42.93
N SER A 413 -6.58 37.60 -43.34
CA SER A 413 -7.88 37.05 -42.95
C SER A 413 -7.93 36.67 -41.47
N VAL A 414 -6.86 36.15 -40.93
CA VAL A 414 -6.76 35.83 -39.49
C VAL A 414 -6.75 37.08 -38.64
N VAL A 415 -6.05 38.13 -39.06
CA VAL A 415 -5.92 39.39 -38.34
C VAL A 415 -7.21 40.25 -38.42
N SER A 416 -7.96 40.15 -39.51
CA SER A 416 -9.18 40.93 -39.73
C SER A 416 -10.31 40.66 -38.71
N VAL A 417 -10.34 39.46 -38.12
CA VAL A 417 -11.36 39.08 -37.13
C VAL A 417 -10.69 38.69 -35.81
N PRO A 418 -10.89 39.48 -34.73
CA PRO A 418 -10.36 39.14 -33.42
C PRO A 418 -10.80 37.75 -32.94
N THR A 419 -9.91 36.96 -32.34
CA THR A 419 -10.11 35.58 -31.93
C THR A 419 -11.39 35.35 -31.12
N TYR A 420 -11.74 36.29 -30.22
CA TYR A 420 -12.94 36.22 -29.39
C TYR A 420 -14.26 36.47 -30.13
N LYS A 421 -14.21 37.00 -31.36
CA LYS A 421 -15.38 37.23 -32.24
C LYS A 421 -15.50 36.19 -33.34
N ARG A 422 -14.48 35.36 -33.55
CA ARG A 422 -14.42 34.37 -34.62
C ARG A 422 -15.43 33.26 -34.43
N LYS A 423 -16.21 32.99 -35.47
CA LYS A 423 -17.16 31.86 -35.52
C LYS A 423 -16.46 30.61 -36.03
N LYS A 424 -17.01 29.42 -35.72
CA LYS A 424 -16.49 28.13 -36.17
C LYS A 424 -16.42 28.04 -37.70
N SER A 425 -17.43 28.57 -38.42
CA SER A 425 -17.43 28.65 -39.88
C SER A 425 -16.29 29.47 -40.47
N GLN A 426 -15.85 30.50 -39.77
CA GLN A 426 -14.71 31.31 -40.19
C GLN A 426 -13.37 30.58 -39.95
N LEU A 427 -13.30 29.74 -38.92
CA LEU A 427 -12.14 28.88 -38.72
C LEU A 427 -12.01 27.86 -39.86
N GLU A 428 -13.11 27.22 -40.27
CA GLU A 428 -13.17 26.29 -41.39
C GLU A 428 -12.77 26.96 -42.70
N GLN A 429 -13.14 28.24 -42.90
CA GLN A 429 -12.70 29.02 -44.07
C GLN A 429 -11.20 29.29 -44.05
N LEU A 430 -10.63 29.64 -42.89
CA LEU A 430 -9.17 29.82 -42.76
C LEU A 430 -8.39 28.51 -43.02
N GLU A 431 -8.91 27.38 -42.58
CA GLU A 431 -8.33 26.05 -42.85
C GLU A 431 -8.39 25.73 -44.35
N ASN A 432 -9.47 26.09 -45.03
CA ASN A 432 -9.58 25.90 -46.49
C ASN A 432 -8.58 26.76 -47.22
N ILE A 433 -8.37 28.03 -46.82
CA ILE A 433 -7.35 28.92 -47.43
C ILE A 433 -5.93 28.36 -47.21
N SER A 434 -5.64 27.83 -46.01
CA SER A 434 -4.36 27.18 -45.70
C SER A 434 -4.12 25.97 -46.56
N ASN A 435 -5.15 25.20 -46.87
CA ASN A 435 -5.07 24.01 -47.70
C ASN A 435 -5.17 24.27 -49.21
N GLY A 436 -5.19 25.56 -49.64
CA GLY A 436 -5.22 25.93 -51.06
C GLY A 436 -6.58 25.72 -51.74
N ILE A 437 -7.65 25.49 -50.96
CA ILE A 437 -8.99 25.28 -51.49
C ILE A 437 -9.64 26.68 -51.68
N THR A 438 -9.65 27.17 -52.90
CA THR A 438 -10.40 28.40 -53.30
C THR A 438 -11.89 28.08 -53.28
N THR A 439 -12.61 28.55 -52.25
CA THR A 439 -14.07 28.56 -52.29
C THR A 439 -14.52 29.71 -53.21
N ASN A 440 -14.93 29.37 -54.40
CA ASN A 440 -15.67 30.28 -55.26
C ASN A 440 -16.95 30.73 -54.54
N ASN A 441 -17.19 32.03 -54.53
CA ASN A 441 -18.34 32.70 -53.99
C ASN A 441 -19.67 31.99 -54.29
N VAL A 442 -20.45 31.76 -53.21
CA VAL A 442 -21.91 31.77 -53.38
C VAL A 442 -22.42 33.01 -52.68
N GLU A 443 -22.64 34.07 -53.46
CA GLU A 443 -23.56 35.16 -53.12
C GLU A 443 -24.96 34.57 -53.07
N ALA A 444 -25.64 34.74 -51.95
CA ALA A 444 -27.05 35.15 -51.85
C ALA A 444 -27.43 35.23 -50.35
#